data_81e19b82c0de2dbc9285d3c1eb066786
#
_entry.id   81e19b82c0de2dbc9285d3c1eb066786
#
_cell.length_a   1.000
_cell.length_b   1.000
_cell.length_c   1.000
_cell.angle_alpha   90.00
_cell.angle_beta   90.00
_cell.angle_gamma   90.00
#
_symmetry.space_group_name_H-M   'P 1'
#
loop_
_entity.id
_entity.type
_entity.pdbx_description
1 polymer ?
#
loop_
_entity_poly.entity_id
_entity_poly.type
_entity_poly.pdbx_seq_one_letter_code
_entity_poly.pdbx_strand_id
1 'polypeptide(L)'
;MTCAVAEAIMNGGQKDDFIDAMKKYGRMYPNADYGARFNQWLMTDNREPYNSFGNGSAMRVSPCAWVMEATTDELPSEGKRLAQLSSEVTHNHPEGIKGAMATADAIFMCRYFFGGYASDKGEPNSDNPEEIKRRVKEHIEKEYGYDLSKTLDEIRPTYRFNETCQDTVPQAIVAFLESTDFEDAIRNAISLGGDSDTLAAITGSIAEAAYGIPEWIQDKVYTYLDEPLKEVVRRWEEFVVIK
;
A
#
# COMPACT_ATOMS: atom_id res chain seq x y z
N MET A 1 -8.31 7.43 1.53
CA MET A 1 -7.26 7.98 0.63
C MET A 1 -6.86 7.00 -0.47
N THR A 2 -6.89 5.69 -0.25
CA THR A 2 -6.63 4.69 -1.32
C THR A 2 -7.58 4.89 -2.52
N CYS A 3 -8.89 5.05 -2.28
CA CYS A 3 -9.86 5.38 -3.34
C CYS A 3 -9.53 6.71 -4.07
N ALA A 4 -8.96 7.69 -3.37
CA ALA A 4 -8.52 8.93 -4.01
C ALA A 4 -7.33 8.68 -4.96
N VAL A 5 -6.39 7.82 -4.58
CA VAL A 5 -5.27 7.42 -5.45
C VAL A 5 -5.77 6.65 -6.67
N ALA A 6 -6.71 5.71 -6.47
CA ALA A 6 -7.34 4.97 -7.58
C ALA A 6 -8.05 5.91 -8.56
N GLU A 7 -8.87 6.85 -8.06
CA GLU A 7 -9.53 7.85 -8.92
C GLU A 7 -8.54 8.73 -9.67
N ALA A 8 -7.46 9.18 -9.01
CA ALA A 8 -6.42 9.97 -9.66
C ALA A 8 -5.77 9.23 -10.84
N ILE A 9 -5.48 7.94 -10.66
CA ILE A 9 -4.92 7.08 -11.73
C ILE A 9 -5.90 6.92 -12.88
N MET A 10 -7.18 6.68 -12.59
CA MET A 10 -8.23 6.58 -13.62
C MET A 10 -8.42 7.90 -14.40
N ASN A 11 -8.12 9.04 -13.79
CA ASN A 11 -8.22 10.36 -14.41
C ASN A 11 -6.97 10.77 -15.20
N GLY A 12 -5.90 9.97 -15.19
CA GLY A 12 -4.68 10.24 -15.96
C GLY A 12 -3.38 10.09 -15.18
N GLY A 13 -3.42 10.07 -13.83
CA GLY A 13 -2.27 9.82 -12.96
C GLY A 13 -1.21 10.93 -13.01
N GLN A 14 -1.62 12.18 -13.25
CA GLN A 14 -0.75 13.34 -13.18
C GLN A 14 -0.76 13.96 -11.77
N LYS A 15 0.21 14.81 -11.47
CA LYS A 15 0.32 15.45 -10.14
C LYS A 15 -0.99 16.11 -9.70
N ASP A 16 -1.64 16.83 -10.61
CA ASP A 16 -2.88 17.53 -10.31
C ASP A 16 -4.05 16.58 -10.05
N ASP A 17 -4.12 15.43 -10.74
CA ASP A 17 -5.15 14.43 -10.51
C ASP A 17 -5.08 13.87 -9.07
N PHE A 18 -3.86 13.61 -8.57
CA PHE A 18 -3.66 13.16 -7.18
C PHE A 18 -4.08 14.23 -6.16
N ILE A 19 -3.70 15.51 -6.41
CA ILE A 19 -4.05 16.61 -5.52
C ILE A 19 -5.57 16.78 -5.48
N ASP A 20 -6.23 16.83 -6.63
CA ASP A 20 -7.66 17.08 -6.74
C ASP A 20 -8.47 15.92 -6.13
N ALA A 21 -8.12 14.68 -6.42
CA ALA A 21 -8.77 13.53 -5.83
C ALA A 21 -8.59 13.48 -4.30
N MET A 22 -7.39 13.69 -3.78
CA MET A 22 -7.16 13.71 -2.33
C MET A 22 -7.95 14.81 -1.63
N LYS A 23 -7.97 16.03 -2.20
CA LYS A 23 -8.77 17.14 -1.64
C LYS A 23 -10.27 16.88 -1.74
N LYS A 24 -10.75 16.30 -2.85
CA LYS A 24 -12.15 15.89 -3.02
C LYS A 24 -12.57 14.93 -1.91
N TYR A 25 -11.87 13.81 -1.76
CA TYR A 25 -12.23 12.80 -0.75
C TYR A 25 -11.96 13.26 0.68
N GLY A 26 -10.88 14.00 0.91
CA GLY A 26 -10.59 14.55 2.23
C GLY A 26 -11.66 15.53 2.72
N ARG A 27 -12.18 16.37 1.84
CA ARG A 27 -13.28 17.29 2.13
C ARG A 27 -14.65 16.59 2.24
N MET A 28 -14.83 15.48 1.51
CA MET A 28 -16.05 14.65 1.61
C MET A 28 -16.10 13.89 2.94
N TYR A 29 -14.95 13.47 3.48
CA TYR A 29 -14.83 12.71 4.73
C TYR A 29 -13.97 13.45 5.76
N PRO A 30 -14.39 14.65 6.24
CA PRO A 30 -13.53 15.50 7.07
C PRO A 30 -13.21 14.93 8.45
N ASN A 31 -13.97 13.93 8.90
CA ASN A 31 -13.85 13.29 10.22
C ASN A 31 -13.15 11.91 10.15
N ALA A 32 -12.35 11.66 9.12
CA ALA A 32 -11.64 10.39 8.96
C ALA A 32 -10.26 10.38 9.63
N ASP A 33 -10.11 11.13 10.71
CA ASP A 33 -8.96 11.16 11.62
C ASP A 33 -7.60 11.42 10.93
N TYR A 34 -7.59 12.37 10.00
CA TYR A 34 -6.37 12.76 9.31
C TYR A 34 -5.35 13.44 10.23
N GLY A 35 -4.07 13.11 10.06
CA GLY A 35 -2.99 13.85 10.72
C GLY A 35 -3.10 15.37 10.51
N ALA A 36 -2.74 16.17 11.51
CA ALA A 36 -3.02 17.62 11.56
C ALA A 36 -2.54 18.39 10.32
N ARG A 37 -1.31 18.12 9.84
CA ARG A 37 -0.75 18.79 8.66
C ARG A 37 -1.48 18.39 7.37
N PHE A 38 -1.87 17.11 7.24
CA PHE A 38 -2.63 16.63 6.09
C PHE A 38 -4.03 17.24 6.09
N ASN A 39 -4.70 17.27 7.24
CA ASN A 39 -6.01 17.92 7.37
C ASN A 39 -5.95 19.41 7.00
N GLN A 40 -4.94 20.15 7.47
CA GLN A 40 -4.74 21.55 7.08
C GLN A 40 -4.55 21.68 5.55
N TRP A 41 -3.74 20.82 4.94
CA TRP A 41 -3.53 20.81 3.48
C TRP A 41 -4.81 20.52 2.70
N LEU A 42 -5.63 19.57 3.17
CA LEU A 42 -6.93 19.23 2.56
C LEU A 42 -7.90 20.42 2.55
N MET A 43 -7.95 21.18 3.65
CA MET A 43 -8.94 22.25 3.86
C MET A 43 -8.53 23.59 3.26
N THR A 44 -7.29 23.76 2.83
CA THR A 44 -6.79 24.98 2.18
C THR A 44 -6.71 24.81 0.66
N ASP A 45 -6.51 25.90 -0.07
CA ASP A 45 -6.25 25.86 -1.52
C ASP A 45 -4.76 25.66 -1.85
N ASN A 46 -3.91 25.49 -0.83
CA ASN A 46 -2.50 25.18 -1.03
C ASN A 46 -2.34 23.84 -1.74
N ARG A 47 -1.63 23.82 -2.86
CA ARG A 47 -1.34 22.62 -3.66
C ARG A 47 0.10 22.10 -3.46
N GLU A 48 0.92 22.86 -2.71
CA GLU A 48 2.31 22.48 -2.49
C GLU A 48 2.45 21.40 -1.41
N PRO A 49 3.40 20.49 -1.55
CA PRO A 49 3.71 19.50 -0.53
C PRO A 49 4.31 20.18 0.72
N TYR A 50 4.25 19.50 1.85
CA TYR A 50 4.69 20.04 3.13
C TYR A 50 5.77 19.18 3.81
N ASN A 51 6.54 18.43 3.00
CA ASN A 51 7.70 17.64 3.43
C ASN A 51 7.38 16.63 4.56
N SER A 52 6.23 15.94 4.44
CA SER A 52 5.86 14.87 5.37
C SER A 52 6.73 13.63 5.12
N PHE A 53 7.06 12.93 6.21
CA PHE A 53 7.63 11.58 6.23
C PHE A 53 6.68 10.60 6.92
N GLY A 54 5.43 10.99 7.07
CA GLY A 54 4.38 10.18 7.67
C GLY A 54 4.04 8.93 6.84
N ASN A 55 3.49 7.92 7.50
CA ASN A 55 3.13 6.64 6.89
C ASN A 55 1.91 6.72 5.95
N GLY A 56 1.20 7.85 5.92
CA GLY A 56 0.05 8.09 5.07
C GLY A 56 0.34 7.97 3.56
N SER A 57 1.58 8.15 3.10
CA SER A 57 1.96 7.89 1.72
C SER A 57 1.95 6.40 1.39
N ALA A 58 2.47 5.56 2.29
CA ALA A 58 2.54 4.11 2.13
C ALA A 58 1.16 3.44 2.25
N MET A 59 0.32 3.85 3.21
CA MET A 59 -1.00 3.25 3.43
C MET A 59 -1.99 3.43 2.27
N ARG A 60 -1.76 4.39 1.36
CA ARG A 60 -2.69 4.69 0.25
C ARG A 60 -2.19 4.27 -1.12
N VAL A 61 -0.94 3.77 -1.21
CA VAL A 61 -0.22 3.61 -2.50
C VAL A 61 -0.66 2.40 -3.31
N SER A 62 -1.36 1.43 -2.73
CA SER A 62 -1.66 0.13 -3.34
C SER A 62 -2.16 0.21 -4.80
N PRO A 63 -3.03 1.15 -5.23
CA PRO A 63 -3.47 1.21 -6.62
C PRO A 63 -2.32 1.38 -7.63
N CYS A 64 -1.22 2.04 -7.24
CA CYS A 64 -0.06 2.24 -8.12
C CYS A 64 0.62 0.92 -8.51
N ALA A 65 0.51 -0.11 -7.67
CA ALA A 65 1.06 -1.42 -7.93
C ALA A 65 0.10 -2.34 -8.71
N TRP A 66 -1.18 -1.98 -8.85
CA TRP A 66 -2.18 -2.79 -9.55
C TRP A 66 -2.46 -2.33 -10.98
N VAL A 67 -2.07 -1.12 -11.35
CA VAL A 67 -2.36 -0.53 -12.66
C VAL A 67 -1.59 -1.15 -13.82
N MET A 68 -0.51 -1.87 -13.53
CA MET A 68 0.35 -2.53 -14.53
C MET A 68 0.23 -4.05 -14.44
N GLU A 69 0.36 -4.73 -15.57
CA GLU A 69 0.50 -6.18 -15.57
C GLU A 69 1.79 -6.61 -14.87
N ALA A 70 1.70 -7.60 -13.99
CA ALA A 70 2.84 -8.15 -13.26
C ALA A 70 3.61 -9.17 -14.13
N THR A 71 4.24 -8.71 -15.21
CA THR A 71 4.97 -9.55 -16.16
C THR A 71 6.46 -9.72 -15.83
N THR A 72 6.96 -9.01 -14.85
CA THR A 72 8.33 -9.06 -14.33
C THR A 72 8.30 -8.97 -12.79
N ASP A 73 9.39 -9.31 -12.13
CA ASP A 73 9.53 -9.19 -10.67
C ASP A 73 9.85 -7.77 -10.19
N GLU A 74 10.07 -6.83 -11.11
CA GLU A 74 10.29 -5.42 -10.81
C GLU A 74 9.08 -4.57 -11.18
N LEU A 75 8.67 -3.66 -10.29
CA LEU A 75 7.62 -2.67 -10.59
C LEU A 75 8.04 -1.82 -11.80
N PRO A 76 7.24 -1.79 -12.89
CA PRO A 76 7.54 -1.02 -14.09
C PRO A 76 7.71 0.47 -13.79
N SER A 77 8.43 1.16 -14.67
CA SER A 77 8.72 2.61 -14.52
C SER A 77 7.46 3.47 -14.33
N GLU A 78 6.36 3.13 -14.98
CA GLU A 78 5.08 3.82 -14.81
C GLU A 78 4.48 3.59 -13.41
N GLY A 79 4.51 2.37 -12.89
CA GLY A 79 4.10 2.08 -11.52
C GLY A 79 4.96 2.83 -10.50
N LYS A 80 6.27 2.85 -10.71
CA LYS A 80 7.21 3.64 -9.88
C LYS A 80 6.87 5.14 -9.93
N ARG A 81 6.63 5.69 -11.13
CA ARG A 81 6.23 7.10 -11.31
C ARG A 81 4.94 7.42 -10.56
N LEU A 82 3.92 6.57 -10.67
CA LEU A 82 2.64 6.78 -9.99
C LEU A 82 2.79 6.70 -8.48
N ALA A 83 3.53 5.73 -7.96
CA ALA A 83 3.80 5.59 -6.52
C ALA A 83 4.53 6.83 -5.97
N GLN A 84 5.56 7.29 -6.67
CA GLN A 84 6.29 8.50 -6.33
C GLN A 84 5.38 9.73 -6.33
N LEU A 85 4.62 9.98 -7.40
CA LEU A 85 3.71 11.13 -7.50
C LEU A 85 2.62 11.10 -6.42
N SER A 86 2.03 9.92 -6.13
CA SER A 86 1.02 9.78 -5.08
C SER A 86 1.55 10.17 -3.70
N SER A 87 2.87 10.00 -3.48
CA SER A 87 3.57 10.41 -2.27
C SER A 87 3.91 11.91 -2.31
N GLU A 88 4.62 12.36 -3.37
CA GLU A 88 5.24 13.67 -3.45
C GLU A 88 4.25 14.84 -3.33
N VAL A 89 2.99 14.66 -3.67
CA VAL A 89 1.97 15.72 -3.55
C VAL A 89 1.78 16.22 -2.11
N THR A 90 2.21 15.45 -1.12
CA THR A 90 2.13 15.80 0.31
C THR A 90 3.36 15.34 1.09
N HIS A 91 3.87 14.14 0.81
CA HIS A 91 4.94 13.44 1.51
C HIS A 91 6.22 13.41 0.65
N ASN A 92 6.72 14.60 0.31
CA ASN A 92 7.91 14.76 -0.54
C ASN A 92 9.25 14.67 0.23
N HIS A 93 9.22 14.28 1.51
CA HIS A 93 10.42 13.90 2.25
C HIS A 93 10.94 12.55 1.73
N PRO A 94 12.27 12.34 1.62
CA PRO A 94 12.83 11.07 1.12
C PRO A 94 12.24 9.82 1.80
N GLU A 95 12.04 9.83 3.11
CA GLU A 95 11.43 8.71 3.84
C GLU A 95 9.95 8.49 3.50
N GLY A 96 9.19 9.55 3.21
CA GLY A 96 7.81 9.44 2.77
C GLY A 96 7.68 8.81 1.39
N ILE A 97 8.56 9.20 0.46
CA ILE A 97 8.64 8.62 -0.89
C ILE A 97 9.10 7.16 -0.80
N LYS A 98 10.18 6.91 -0.04
CA LYS A 98 10.73 5.57 0.17
C LYS A 98 9.67 4.59 0.69
N GLY A 99 8.88 4.98 1.69
CA GLY A 99 7.84 4.13 2.26
C GLY A 99 6.76 3.75 1.24
N ALA A 100 6.30 4.71 0.44
CA ALA A 100 5.34 4.44 -0.63
C ALA A 100 5.92 3.51 -1.70
N MET A 101 7.15 3.77 -2.14
CA MET A 101 7.83 2.95 -3.15
C MET A 101 8.06 1.52 -2.67
N ALA A 102 8.56 1.33 -1.46
CA ALA A 102 8.79 0.00 -0.87
C ALA A 102 7.49 -0.81 -0.75
N THR A 103 6.41 -0.16 -0.35
CA THR A 103 5.08 -0.80 -0.27
C THR A 103 4.58 -1.21 -1.66
N ALA A 104 4.70 -0.33 -2.66
CA ALA A 104 4.28 -0.63 -4.02
C ALA A 104 5.10 -1.77 -4.65
N ASP A 105 6.41 -1.79 -4.44
CA ASP A 105 7.30 -2.88 -4.91
C ASP A 105 6.93 -4.22 -4.24
N ALA A 106 6.71 -4.24 -2.93
CA ALA A 106 6.32 -5.45 -2.22
C ALA A 106 4.99 -6.02 -2.76
N ILE A 107 3.99 -5.17 -2.99
CA ILE A 107 2.70 -5.57 -3.60
C ILE A 107 2.93 -6.15 -5.00
N PHE A 108 3.71 -5.46 -5.83
CA PHE A 108 3.92 -5.86 -7.21
C PHE A 108 4.68 -7.19 -7.32
N MET A 109 5.72 -7.39 -6.50
CA MET A 109 6.44 -8.66 -6.42
C MET A 109 5.52 -9.81 -6.01
N CYS A 110 4.66 -9.59 -5.01
CA CYS A 110 3.68 -10.60 -4.59
C CYS A 110 2.71 -10.93 -5.73
N ARG A 111 2.21 -9.94 -6.48
CA ARG A 111 1.36 -10.18 -7.66
C ARG A 111 2.08 -11.03 -8.73
N TYR A 112 3.35 -10.76 -8.97
CA TYR A 112 4.14 -11.51 -9.95
C TYR A 112 4.34 -12.96 -9.54
N PHE A 113 4.83 -13.20 -8.31
CA PHE A 113 5.20 -14.53 -7.87
C PHE A 113 4.00 -15.39 -7.46
N PHE A 114 3.04 -14.84 -6.72
CA PHE A 114 1.86 -15.59 -6.26
C PHE A 114 0.72 -15.60 -7.29
N GLY A 115 0.62 -14.59 -8.15
CA GLY A 115 -0.44 -14.46 -9.15
C GLY A 115 -0.35 -15.41 -10.35
N GLY A 116 0.68 -16.27 -10.41
CA GLY A 116 0.83 -17.26 -11.47
C GLY A 116 1.43 -16.73 -12.78
N TYR A 117 1.73 -15.44 -12.90
CA TYR A 117 2.36 -14.89 -14.12
C TYR A 117 3.73 -15.47 -14.42
N ALA A 118 4.48 -15.89 -13.39
CA ALA A 118 5.75 -16.58 -13.56
C ALA A 118 5.58 -17.95 -14.24
N SER A 119 4.44 -18.63 -14.07
CA SER A 119 4.16 -19.94 -14.63
C SER A 119 3.89 -19.92 -16.14
N ASP A 120 3.28 -18.85 -16.66
CA ASP A 120 2.95 -18.73 -18.10
C ASP A 120 4.19 -18.54 -18.99
N LYS A 121 5.32 -18.13 -18.42
CA LYS A 121 6.61 -18.02 -19.12
C LYS A 121 7.47 -19.28 -19.06
N GLY A 122 6.94 -20.40 -18.52
CA GLY A 122 7.68 -21.66 -18.37
C GLY A 122 8.73 -21.63 -17.25
N GLU A 123 8.76 -20.59 -16.45
CA GLU A 123 9.46 -20.60 -15.17
C GLU A 123 8.60 -21.37 -14.17
N PRO A 124 9.16 -22.31 -13.43
CA PRO A 124 8.35 -23.06 -12.48
C PRO A 124 7.79 -22.10 -11.43
N ASN A 125 6.47 -22.00 -11.36
CA ASN A 125 5.75 -21.47 -10.19
C ASN A 125 5.93 -22.48 -9.03
N SER A 126 7.16 -22.93 -8.84
CA SER A 126 7.57 -23.93 -7.89
C SER A 126 8.18 -23.29 -6.65
N ASP A 127 8.21 -21.96 -6.60
CA ASP A 127 8.73 -21.30 -5.43
C ASP A 127 7.73 -21.50 -4.29
N ASN A 128 8.19 -22.23 -3.31
CA ASN A 128 7.55 -22.34 -2.00
C ASN A 128 7.19 -20.90 -1.54
N PRO A 129 6.00 -20.64 -0.96
CA PRO A 129 5.65 -19.34 -0.40
C PRO A 129 6.74 -18.69 0.46
N GLU A 130 7.48 -19.48 1.20
CA GLU A 130 8.61 -19.00 2.02
C GLU A 130 9.78 -18.48 1.17
N GLU A 131 10.04 -19.09 0.01
CA GLU A 131 11.06 -18.61 -0.92
C GLU A 131 10.65 -17.28 -1.55
N ILE A 132 9.37 -17.12 -1.91
CA ILE A 132 8.85 -15.86 -2.44
C ILE A 132 8.99 -14.75 -1.38
N LYS A 133 8.59 -15.02 -0.15
CA LYS A 133 8.73 -14.07 0.97
C LYS A 133 10.19 -13.69 1.20
N ARG A 134 11.10 -14.65 1.11
CA ARG A 134 12.54 -14.41 1.22
C ARG A 134 13.02 -13.44 0.12
N ARG A 135 12.58 -13.63 -1.14
CA ARG A 135 12.93 -12.73 -2.25
C ARG A 135 12.36 -11.33 -2.05
N VAL A 136 11.11 -11.20 -1.61
CA VAL A 136 10.51 -9.91 -1.26
C VAL A 136 11.33 -9.23 -0.17
N LYS A 137 11.66 -9.95 0.91
CA LYS A 137 12.48 -9.44 2.00
C LYS A 137 13.83 -8.91 1.49
N GLU A 138 14.58 -9.75 0.78
CA GLU A 138 15.92 -9.40 0.27
C GLU A 138 15.89 -8.19 -0.67
N HIS A 139 14.87 -8.11 -1.54
CA HIS A 139 14.69 -6.97 -2.42
C HIS A 139 14.44 -5.68 -1.64
N ILE A 140 13.51 -5.70 -0.68
CA ILE A 140 13.15 -4.53 0.11
C ILE A 140 14.32 -4.07 0.99
N GLU A 141 15.05 -5.00 1.62
CA GLU A 141 16.26 -4.68 2.38
C GLU A 141 17.34 -4.04 1.50
N LYS A 142 17.58 -4.58 0.32
CA LYS A 142 18.62 -4.12 -0.62
C LYS A 142 18.28 -2.76 -1.23
N GLU A 143 17.07 -2.60 -1.76
CA GLU A 143 16.70 -1.41 -2.54
C GLU A 143 16.30 -0.22 -1.65
N TYR A 144 15.70 -0.48 -0.49
CA TYR A 144 15.17 0.55 0.39
C TYR A 144 15.93 0.68 1.72
N GLY A 145 16.82 -0.26 2.04
CA GLY A 145 17.63 -0.21 3.26
C GLY A 145 16.82 -0.38 4.55
N TYR A 146 15.64 -0.99 4.48
CA TYR A 146 14.87 -1.36 5.67
C TYR A 146 15.49 -2.60 6.33
N ASP A 147 15.51 -2.63 7.67
CA ASP A 147 15.88 -3.82 8.44
C ASP A 147 14.62 -4.66 8.71
N LEU A 148 14.51 -5.80 8.05
CA LEU A 148 13.42 -6.77 8.21
C LEU A 148 13.88 -8.04 8.95
N SER A 149 14.97 -7.96 9.71
CA SER A 149 15.57 -9.11 10.40
C SER A 149 14.82 -9.53 11.67
N LYS A 150 14.11 -8.60 12.31
CA LYS A 150 13.38 -8.85 13.56
C LYS A 150 12.08 -9.61 13.30
N THR A 151 11.76 -10.53 14.21
CA THR A 151 10.47 -11.21 14.26
C THR A 151 9.40 -10.33 14.92
N LEU A 152 8.13 -10.65 14.69
CA LEU A 152 7.00 -10.00 15.38
C LEU A 152 7.11 -10.12 16.92
N ASP A 153 7.60 -11.26 17.42
CA ASP A 153 7.77 -11.47 18.86
C ASP A 153 8.85 -10.54 19.45
N GLU A 154 9.87 -10.20 18.68
CA GLU A 154 10.89 -9.24 19.07
C GLU A 154 10.41 -7.78 18.95
N ILE A 155 9.50 -7.49 18.02
CA ILE A 155 8.95 -6.16 17.78
C ILE A 155 7.88 -5.79 18.83
N ARG A 156 6.90 -6.67 19.09
CA ARG A 156 5.74 -6.42 19.96
C ARG A 156 6.06 -5.79 21.33
N PRO A 157 7.07 -6.23 22.08
CA PRO A 157 7.34 -5.67 23.40
C PRO A 157 7.75 -4.19 23.39
N THR A 158 8.32 -3.73 22.28
CA THR A 158 8.94 -2.40 22.19
C THR A 158 8.23 -1.45 21.23
N TYR A 159 7.42 -1.96 20.30
CA TYR A 159 6.69 -1.14 19.34
C TYR A 159 5.69 -0.23 20.06
N ARG A 160 5.60 1.01 19.62
CA ARG A 160 4.70 2.03 20.15
C ARG A 160 4.06 2.79 19.00
N PHE A 161 3.04 3.58 19.31
CA PHE A 161 2.38 4.43 18.33
C PHE A 161 3.41 5.30 17.60
N ASN A 162 3.44 5.17 16.27
CA ASN A 162 4.36 5.89 15.41
C ASN A 162 3.69 6.11 14.04
N GLU A 163 3.75 7.33 13.53
CA GLU A 163 3.14 7.74 12.25
C GLU A 163 4.19 7.95 11.15
N THR A 164 5.43 7.45 11.31
CA THR A 164 6.51 7.65 10.33
C THR A 164 6.65 6.44 9.41
N CYS A 165 7.00 6.68 8.13
CA CYS A 165 7.26 5.60 7.19
C CYS A 165 8.38 4.67 7.66
N GLN A 166 9.47 5.22 8.18
CA GLN A 166 10.65 4.43 8.58
C GLN A 166 10.39 3.46 9.72
N ASP A 167 9.40 3.73 10.57
CA ASP A 167 9.06 2.85 11.69
C ASP A 167 7.77 2.04 11.47
N THR A 168 6.93 2.42 10.49
CA THR A 168 5.68 1.71 10.19
C THR A 168 5.86 0.70 9.05
N VAL A 169 6.49 1.11 7.95
CA VAL A 169 6.57 0.28 6.73
C VAL A 169 7.33 -1.03 6.95
N PRO A 170 8.54 -1.05 7.57
CA PRO A 170 9.23 -2.31 7.81
C PRO A 170 8.43 -3.24 8.72
N GLN A 171 7.75 -2.72 9.74
CA GLN A 171 6.93 -3.54 10.66
C GLN A 171 5.71 -4.16 9.93
N ALA A 172 5.07 -3.40 9.05
CA ALA A 172 3.97 -3.88 8.24
C ALA A 172 4.41 -4.97 7.24
N ILE A 173 5.60 -4.83 6.65
CA ILE A 173 6.17 -5.85 5.77
C ILE A 173 6.52 -7.11 6.57
N VAL A 174 7.12 -7.00 7.77
CA VAL A 174 7.39 -8.16 8.63
C VAL A 174 6.11 -8.88 9.01
N ALA A 175 5.01 -8.14 9.30
CA ALA A 175 3.71 -8.75 9.60
C ALA A 175 3.19 -9.61 8.43
N PHE A 176 3.42 -9.19 7.19
CA PHE A 176 3.15 -10.01 6.01
C PHE A 176 4.11 -11.20 5.90
N LEU A 177 5.42 -10.99 6.05
CA LEU A 177 6.43 -12.04 5.88
C LEU A 177 6.21 -13.24 6.83
N GLU A 178 5.71 -13.00 8.04
CA GLU A 178 5.41 -14.05 9.02
C GLU A 178 3.99 -14.63 8.90
N SER A 179 3.16 -14.14 7.97
CA SER A 179 1.78 -14.60 7.83
C SER A 179 1.67 -15.87 6.99
N THR A 180 0.59 -16.61 7.19
CA THR A 180 0.26 -17.82 6.43
C THR A 180 -0.90 -17.64 5.47
N ASP A 181 -1.72 -16.62 5.69
CA ASP A 181 -2.86 -16.23 4.84
C ASP A 181 -3.22 -14.76 5.06
N PHE A 182 -4.26 -14.27 4.36
CA PHE A 182 -4.71 -12.87 4.44
C PHE A 182 -5.17 -12.47 5.84
N GLU A 183 -5.98 -13.32 6.51
CA GLU A 183 -6.49 -13.01 7.84
C GLU A 183 -5.36 -12.99 8.89
N ASP A 184 -4.44 -13.94 8.79
CA ASP A 184 -3.27 -14.01 9.65
C ASP A 184 -2.36 -12.78 9.48
N ALA A 185 -2.15 -12.31 8.25
CA ALA A 185 -1.41 -11.07 7.98
C ALA A 185 -2.03 -9.85 8.68
N ILE A 186 -3.35 -9.69 8.58
CA ILE A 186 -4.07 -8.61 9.27
C ILE A 186 -3.95 -8.76 10.79
N ARG A 187 -4.10 -9.96 11.33
CA ARG A 187 -3.96 -10.23 12.77
C ARG A 187 -2.56 -9.93 13.27
N ASN A 188 -1.54 -10.29 12.50
CA ASN A 188 -0.15 -9.98 12.77
C ASN A 188 0.08 -8.48 12.87
N ALA A 189 -0.39 -7.70 11.90
CA ALA A 189 -0.28 -6.23 11.91
C ALA A 189 -0.96 -5.62 13.14
N ILE A 190 -2.22 -6.02 13.42
CA ILE A 190 -2.98 -5.51 14.57
C ILE A 190 -2.32 -5.90 15.89
N SER A 191 -1.70 -7.07 15.98
CA SER A 191 -1.05 -7.56 17.20
C SER A 191 0.13 -6.73 17.66
N LEU A 192 0.72 -5.94 16.76
CA LEU A 192 1.80 -5.00 17.10
C LEU A 192 1.29 -3.79 17.89
N GLY A 193 0.00 -3.45 17.77
CA GLY A 193 -0.56 -2.26 18.40
C GLY A 193 -0.10 -0.97 17.70
N GLY A 194 -0.04 0.12 18.45
CA GLY A 194 0.35 1.42 17.91
C GLY A 194 -0.64 1.94 16.85
N ASP A 195 -0.16 2.40 15.71
CA ASP A 195 -0.94 2.84 14.53
C ASP A 195 -1.40 1.61 13.74
N SER A 196 -2.23 0.78 14.36
CA SER A 196 -2.56 -0.57 13.89
C SER A 196 -3.42 -0.60 12.64
N ASP A 197 -4.23 0.40 12.38
CA ASP A 197 -5.03 0.54 11.17
C ASP A 197 -4.14 0.85 9.95
N THR A 198 -3.15 1.72 10.10
CA THR A 198 -2.16 1.98 9.04
C THR A 198 -1.26 0.76 8.81
N LEU A 199 -0.79 0.09 9.88
CA LEU A 199 -0.07 -1.18 9.74
C LEU A 199 -0.90 -2.20 8.96
N ALA A 200 -2.17 -2.38 9.33
CA ALA A 200 -3.08 -3.31 8.67
C ALA A 200 -3.39 -2.92 7.22
N ALA A 201 -3.47 -1.62 6.90
CA ALA A 201 -3.67 -1.15 5.53
C ALA A 201 -2.47 -1.49 4.62
N ILE A 202 -1.24 -1.29 5.10
CA ILE A 202 -0.02 -1.63 4.35
C ILE A 202 0.12 -3.15 4.24
N THR A 203 0.06 -3.86 5.35
CA THR A 203 0.18 -5.33 5.39
C THR A 203 -0.89 -6.00 4.54
N GLY A 204 -2.15 -5.55 4.66
CA GLY A 204 -3.29 -6.10 3.93
C GLY A 204 -3.17 -5.92 2.42
N SER A 205 -2.63 -4.78 1.96
CA SER A 205 -2.41 -4.56 0.53
C SER A 205 -1.35 -5.48 -0.07
N ILE A 206 -0.33 -5.87 0.71
CA ILE A 206 0.68 -6.86 0.30
C ILE A 206 0.08 -8.27 0.36
N ALA A 207 -0.66 -8.58 1.43
CA ALA A 207 -1.29 -9.88 1.63
C ALA A 207 -2.39 -10.16 0.58
N GLU A 208 -3.16 -9.14 0.15
CA GLU A 208 -4.11 -9.25 -0.96
C GLU A 208 -3.41 -9.75 -2.23
N ALA A 209 -2.26 -9.17 -2.55
CA ALA A 209 -1.49 -9.53 -3.73
C ALA A 209 -0.95 -10.96 -3.68
N ALA A 210 -0.67 -11.47 -2.47
CA ALA A 210 -0.14 -12.82 -2.27
C ALA A 210 -1.22 -13.90 -2.15
N TYR A 211 -2.29 -13.62 -1.39
CA TYR A 211 -3.26 -14.63 -0.95
C TYR A 211 -4.67 -14.40 -1.51
N GLY A 212 -4.96 -13.21 -2.05
CA GLY A 212 -6.32 -12.76 -2.27
C GLY A 212 -7.05 -12.43 -0.97
N ILE A 213 -8.18 -11.74 -1.06
CA ILE A 213 -9.01 -11.42 0.10
C ILE A 213 -10.13 -12.46 0.21
N PRO A 214 -10.33 -13.14 1.36
CA PRO A 214 -11.47 -14.04 1.55
C PRO A 214 -12.82 -13.34 1.30
N GLU A 215 -13.73 -14.03 0.60
CA GLU A 215 -15.03 -13.47 0.17
C GLU A 215 -15.82 -12.87 1.34
N TRP A 216 -15.86 -13.55 2.50
CA TRP A 216 -16.56 -13.05 3.67
C TRP A 216 -15.99 -11.75 4.23
N ILE A 217 -14.68 -11.49 4.05
CA ILE A 217 -14.03 -10.23 4.43
C ILE A 217 -14.43 -9.15 3.43
N GLN A 218 -14.40 -9.46 2.12
CA GLN A 218 -14.84 -8.53 1.08
C GLN A 218 -16.28 -8.11 1.31
N ASP A 219 -17.19 -9.06 1.48
CA ASP A 219 -18.61 -8.81 1.76
C ASP A 219 -18.78 -7.92 2.98
N LYS A 220 -18.04 -8.21 4.05
CA LYS A 220 -18.10 -7.42 5.27
C LYS A 220 -17.60 -5.99 5.07
N VAL A 221 -16.50 -5.79 4.36
CA VAL A 221 -15.94 -4.46 4.04
C VAL A 221 -16.94 -3.64 3.23
N TYR A 222 -17.59 -4.25 2.23
CA TYR A 222 -18.60 -3.56 1.43
C TYR A 222 -19.77 -3.02 2.26
N THR A 223 -20.09 -3.60 3.41
CA THR A 223 -21.12 -3.07 4.31
C THR A 223 -20.73 -1.76 5.01
N TYR A 224 -19.44 -1.46 5.08
CA TYR A 224 -18.92 -0.22 5.69
C TYR A 224 -18.71 0.91 4.68
N LEU A 225 -18.62 0.59 3.38
CA LEU A 225 -18.45 1.59 2.33
C LEU A 225 -19.80 2.25 2.01
N ASP A 226 -19.79 3.56 1.86
CA ASP A 226 -20.90 4.29 1.28
C ASP A 226 -20.88 4.23 -0.26
N GLU A 227 -21.94 4.71 -0.91
CA GLU A 227 -22.07 4.60 -2.37
C GLU A 227 -20.94 5.31 -3.16
N PRO A 228 -20.45 6.49 -2.76
CA PRO A 228 -19.30 7.11 -3.45
C PRO A 228 -18.04 6.24 -3.44
N LEU A 229 -17.73 5.58 -2.31
CA LEU A 229 -16.55 4.70 -2.21
C LEU A 229 -16.76 3.39 -2.98
N LYS A 230 -17.96 2.78 -2.90
CA LYS A 230 -18.30 1.59 -3.69
C LYS A 230 -18.17 1.85 -5.19
N GLU A 231 -18.63 3.02 -5.65
CA GLU A 231 -18.52 3.39 -7.06
C GLU A 231 -17.06 3.49 -7.51
N VAL A 232 -16.16 4.02 -6.67
CA VAL A 232 -14.72 4.05 -7.01
C VAL A 232 -14.15 2.64 -7.10
N VAL A 233 -14.49 1.76 -6.14
CA VAL A 233 -14.01 0.36 -6.15
C VAL A 233 -14.47 -0.33 -7.43
N ARG A 234 -15.76 -0.25 -7.79
CA ARG A 234 -16.31 -0.87 -9.00
C ARG A 234 -15.63 -0.36 -10.28
N ARG A 235 -15.44 0.96 -10.40
CA ARG A 235 -14.74 1.56 -11.55
C ARG A 235 -13.27 1.14 -11.61
N TRP A 236 -12.65 0.98 -10.45
CA TRP A 236 -11.27 0.53 -10.37
C TRP A 236 -11.11 -0.93 -10.82
N GLU A 237 -12.00 -1.82 -10.38
CA GLU A 237 -12.04 -3.21 -10.83
C GLU A 237 -12.19 -3.32 -12.35
N GLU A 238 -13.13 -2.58 -12.93
CA GLU A 238 -13.29 -2.50 -14.40
C GLU A 238 -12.02 -1.97 -15.09
N PHE A 239 -11.38 -0.94 -14.52
CA PHE A 239 -10.21 -0.30 -15.09
C PHE A 239 -8.97 -1.21 -15.12
N VAL A 240 -8.72 -2.00 -14.09
CA VAL A 240 -7.55 -2.90 -14.03
C VAL A 240 -7.73 -4.17 -14.88
N VAL A 241 -8.97 -4.61 -15.11
CA VAL A 241 -9.26 -5.77 -15.99
C VAL A 241 -9.02 -5.44 -17.46
N ILE A 242 -9.18 -4.18 -17.87
CA ILE A 242 -9.05 -3.74 -19.27
C ILE A 242 -7.58 -3.49 -19.67
N LYS A 243 -6.69 -3.35 -18.70
CA LYS A 243 -5.26 -3.09 -18.92
C LYS A 243 -4.41 -4.34 -18.82
#